data_7abc07574e5c5b2b481f37e566624990
#
_entry.id   7abc07574e5c5b2b481f37e566624990
#
_cell.length_a   1.000
_cell.length_b   1.000
_cell.length_c   1.000
_cell.angle_alpha   90.00
_cell.angle_beta   90.00
_cell.angle_gamma   90.00
#
_symmetry.space_group_name_H-M   'P 1'
#
loop_
_entity.id
_entity.type
_entity.pdbx_description
1 polymer ?
#
loop_
_entity_poly.entity_id
_entity_poly.type
_entity_poly.pdbx_seq_one_letter_code
_entity_poly.pdbx_strand_id
1 'polypeptide(L)'
;MSVALVTSVSANIADLAALTVPNKLEYCLRHGYSLICDNQPYDQAVARVDLLCHYLDRFDMLWTLDCDAVITDMRQPIHEFACIGPHVTVCEEGIVSWNRLNCGSMVWRDTTKARALLQTISEERNRWVGLRCGWQTLLGELASVGVDVLTVAPLRAFNSCVWNRPANARDEVGGHWQQGDFVYHPCGVFPMEERTEWLKSILTQVKR
;
A
#
# COMPACT_ATOMS: atom_id res chain seq x y z
N MET A 1 13.78 13.97 -9.38
CA MET A 1 13.34 13.03 -8.34
C MET A 1 12.98 11.72 -9.02
N SER A 2 13.67 10.65 -8.67
CA SER A 2 13.40 9.29 -9.18
C SER A 2 12.36 8.60 -8.28
N VAL A 3 11.29 8.07 -8.89
CA VAL A 3 10.19 7.41 -8.17
C VAL A 3 9.98 6.01 -8.73
N ALA A 4 9.77 5.03 -7.86
CA ALA A 4 9.31 3.71 -8.27
C ALA A 4 8.04 3.30 -7.52
N LEU A 5 7.09 2.71 -8.25
CA LEU A 5 5.98 1.96 -7.69
C LEU A 5 6.41 0.51 -7.52
N VAL A 6 6.23 -0.02 -6.32
CA VAL A 6 6.61 -1.38 -5.94
C VAL A 6 5.35 -2.18 -5.62
N THR A 7 5.18 -3.32 -6.26
CA THR A 7 4.09 -4.26 -5.97
C THR A 7 4.63 -5.69 -5.94
N SER A 8 4.14 -6.50 -5.02
CA SER A 8 4.50 -7.92 -4.91
C SER A 8 3.31 -8.79 -5.30
N VAL A 9 3.56 -9.83 -6.07
CA VAL A 9 2.56 -10.78 -6.54
C VAL A 9 2.92 -12.16 -6.01
N SER A 10 1.97 -12.88 -5.47
CA SER A 10 2.10 -14.30 -5.14
C SER A 10 1.20 -15.14 -6.04
N ALA A 11 1.51 -16.43 -6.17
CA ALA A 11 0.80 -17.33 -7.09
C ALA A 11 -0.73 -17.37 -6.84
N ASN A 12 -1.15 -17.25 -5.57
CA ASN A 12 -2.57 -17.30 -5.19
C ASN A 12 -3.37 -16.04 -5.57
N ILE A 13 -2.72 -14.97 -6.03
CA ILE A 13 -3.37 -13.73 -6.50
C ILE A 13 -2.95 -13.34 -7.93
N ALA A 14 -2.41 -14.30 -8.68
CA ALA A 14 -1.95 -14.05 -10.05
C ALA A 14 -3.07 -13.50 -10.96
N ASP A 15 -4.30 -13.99 -10.81
CA ASP A 15 -5.45 -13.52 -11.58
C ASP A 15 -5.80 -12.05 -11.26
N LEU A 16 -5.71 -11.64 -9.98
CA LEU A 16 -5.88 -10.23 -9.59
C LEU A 16 -4.74 -9.38 -10.14
N ALA A 17 -3.51 -9.89 -10.10
CA ALA A 17 -2.35 -9.20 -10.65
C ALA A 17 -2.49 -8.95 -12.15
N ALA A 18 -3.00 -9.92 -12.90
CA ALA A 18 -3.25 -9.78 -14.34
C ALA A 18 -4.21 -8.62 -14.66
N LEU A 19 -5.14 -8.31 -13.76
CA LEU A 19 -6.06 -7.17 -13.90
C LEU A 19 -5.41 -5.84 -13.50
N THR A 20 -4.63 -5.81 -12.42
CA THR A 20 -4.25 -4.57 -11.74
C THR A 20 -2.82 -4.10 -12.06
N VAL A 21 -1.91 -5.00 -12.44
CA VAL A 21 -0.54 -4.61 -12.84
C VAL A 21 -0.53 -3.74 -14.10
N PRO A 22 -1.34 -4.00 -15.15
CA PRO A 22 -1.44 -3.09 -16.30
C PRO A 22 -1.86 -1.66 -15.90
N ASN A 23 -2.76 -1.50 -14.92
CA ASN A 23 -3.15 -0.19 -14.40
C ASN A 23 -1.98 0.54 -13.74
N LYS A 24 -1.19 -0.16 -12.94
CA LYS A 24 0.02 0.39 -12.31
C LYS A 24 1.09 0.76 -13.34
N LEU A 25 1.26 -0.06 -14.37
CA LEU A 25 2.19 0.21 -15.47
C LEU A 25 1.77 1.46 -16.25
N GLU A 26 0.48 1.61 -16.59
CA GLU A 26 -0.05 2.79 -17.27
C GLU A 26 0.25 4.07 -16.46
N TYR A 27 0.02 4.02 -15.14
CA TYR A 27 0.32 5.13 -14.24
C TYR A 27 1.81 5.46 -14.20
N CYS A 28 2.67 4.46 -14.08
CA CYS A 28 4.12 4.66 -14.06
C CYS A 28 4.62 5.27 -15.37
N LEU A 29 4.15 4.78 -16.51
CA LEU A 29 4.51 5.33 -17.83
C LEU A 29 4.07 6.79 -17.98
N ARG A 30 2.89 7.15 -17.48
CA ARG A 30 2.36 8.52 -17.52
C ARG A 30 3.21 9.51 -16.75
N HIS A 31 3.74 9.12 -15.59
CA HIS A 31 4.48 10.01 -14.69
C HIS A 31 6.00 9.84 -14.77
N GLY A 32 6.50 8.99 -15.66
CA GLY A 32 7.94 8.72 -15.76
C GLY A 32 8.50 7.98 -14.56
N TYR A 33 7.69 7.14 -13.91
CA TYR A 33 8.12 6.30 -12.78
C TYR A 33 8.55 4.91 -13.26
N SER A 34 9.36 4.25 -12.44
CA SER A 34 9.66 2.83 -12.62
C SER A 34 8.57 1.97 -11.98
N LEU A 35 8.22 0.85 -12.63
CA LEU A 35 7.41 -0.20 -12.00
C LEU A 35 8.32 -1.35 -11.59
N ILE A 36 8.31 -1.70 -10.31
CA ILE A 36 8.95 -2.88 -9.76
C ILE A 36 7.84 -3.85 -9.37
N CYS A 37 7.72 -4.92 -10.16
CA CYS A 37 6.72 -5.97 -9.92
C CYS A 37 7.47 -7.27 -9.69
N ASP A 38 7.40 -7.78 -8.46
CA ASP A 38 8.09 -9.01 -8.07
C ASP A 38 7.08 -10.15 -7.90
N ASN A 39 7.39 -11.28 -8.53
CA ASN A 39 6.59 -12.50 -8.45
C ASN A 39 7.33 -13.53 -7.61
N GLN A 40 7.10 -13.51 -6.31
CA GLN A 40 7.76 -14.40 -5.37
C GLN A 40 6.83 -15.53 -4.90
N PRO A 41 7.36 -16.74 -4.68
CA PRO A 41 6.57 -17.87 -4.22
C PRO A 41 6.28 -17.85 -2.70
N TYR A 42 6.77 -16.85 -1.97
CA TYR A 42 6.65 -16.76 -0.52
C TYR A 42 5.73 -15.61 -0.06
N ASP A 43 5.59 -15.45 1.23
CA ASP A 43 4.70 -14.47 1.86
C ASP A 43 4.91 -13.05 1.31
N GLN A 44 3.84 -12.42 0.84
CA GLN A 44 3.87 -11.08 0.25
C GLN A 44 4.40 -10.00 1.18
N ALA A 45 4.17 -10.14 2.49
CA ALA A 45 4.67 -9.20 3.48
C ALA A 45 6.20 -9.27 3.57
N VAL A 46 6.77 -10.49 3.53
CA VAL A 46 8.21 -10.71 3.49
C VAL A 46 8.80 -10.18 2.18
N ALA A 47 8.20 -10.53 1.05
CA ALA A 47 8.63 -10.07 -0.27
C ALA A 47 8.69 -8.53 -0.34
N ARG A 48 7.69 -7.85 0.20
CA ARG A 48 7.65 -6.38 0.20
C ARG A 48 8.78 -5.76 1.01
N VAL A 49 9.07 -6.29 2.20
CA VAL A 49 10.20 -5.80 3.02
C VAL A 49 11.52 -6.02 2.28
N ASP A 50 11.72 -7.19 1.66
CA ASP A 50 12.93 -7.49 0.90
C ASP A 50 13.09 -6.56 -0.32
N LEU A 51 12.01 -6.26 -1.03
CA LEU A 51 12.02 -5.30 -2.13
C LEU A 51 12.36 -3.87 -1.66
N LEU A 52 11.77 -3.44 -0.53
CA LEU A 52 12.11 -2.16 0.07
C LEU A 52 13.59 -2.09 0.44
N CYS A 53 14.13 -3.12 1.10
CA CYS A 53 15.55 -3.20 1.46
C CYS A 53 16.46 -3.15 0.23
N HIS A 54 16.02 -3.74 -0.89
CA HIS A 54 16.81 -3.80 -2.12
C HIS A 54 16.79 -2.51 -2.94
N TYR A 55 15.70 -1.75 -2.89
CA TYR A 55 15.49 -0.63 -3.81
C TYR A 55 15.45 0.76 -3.15
N LEU A 56 15.30 0.88 -1.83
CA LEU A 56 15.10 2.19 -1.18
C LEU A 56 16.26 3.17 -1.43
N ASP A 57 17.49 2.69 -1.55
CA ASP A 57 18.68 3.52 -1.82
C ASP A 57 18.90 3.83 -3.31
N ARG A 58 18.07 3.30 -4.20
CA ARG A 58 18.17 3.48 -5.66
C ARG A 58 17.20 4.50 -6.22
N PHE A 59 16.24 4.94 -5.41
CA PHE A 59 15.21 5.89 -5.78
C PHE A 59 15.03 6.94 -4.68
N ASP A 60 14.72 8.18 -5.06
CA ASP A 60 14.38 9.21 -4.08
C ASP A 60 13.09 8.89 -3.32
N MET A 61 12.19 8.11 -3.96
CA MET A 61 10.92 7.69 -3.41
C MET A 61 10.50 6.32 -3.92
N LEU A 62 10.08 5.44 -3.01
CA LEU A 62 9.34 4.21 -3.33
C LEU A 62 7.88 4.38 -2.89
N TRP A 63 6.95 4.03 -3.76
CA TRP A 63 5.54 3.87 -3.42
C TRP A 63 5.17 2.40 -3.48
N THR A 64 4.96 1.76 -2.32
CA THR A 64 4.44 0.39 -2.28
C THR A 64 2.92 0.42 -2.41
N LEU A 65 2.39 -0.41 -3.27
CA LEU A 65 0.96 -0.55 -3.50
C LEU A 65 0.59 -2.04 -3.58
N ASP A 66 -0.42 -2.44 -2.82
CA ASP A 66 -0.92 -3.83 -2.86
C ASP A 66 -1.31 -4.25 -4.27
N CYS A 67 -1.08 -5.52 -4.56
CA CYS A 67 -1.35 -6.06 -5.88
C CYS A 67 -2.81 -5.88 -6.29
N ASP A 68 -3.74 -6.06 -5.36
CA ASP A 68 -5.19 -5.94 -5.60
C ASP A 68 -5.72 -4.50 -5.53
N ALA A 69 -4.88 -3.50 -5.35
CA ALA A 69 -5.29 -2.10 -5.43
C ALA A 69 -5.23 -1.55 -6.87
N VAL A 70 -6.10 -0.60 -7.18
CA VAL A 70 -6.22 0.09 -8.48
C VAL A 70 -6.05 1.59 -8.30
N ILE A 71 -5.22 2.21 -9.14
CA ILE A 71 -5.10 3.66 -9.23
C ILE A 71 -6.28 4.17 -10.06
N THR A 72 -7.17 4.93 -9.46
CA THR A 72 -8.43 5.38 -10.08
C THR A 72 -8.37 6.78 -10.65
N ASP A 73 -7.41 7.61 -10.24
CA ASP A 73 -7.10 8.89 -10.87
C ASP A 73 -5.64 8.93 -11.37
N MET A 74 -5.47 8.72 -12.67
CA MET A 74 -4.15 8.67 -13.32
C MET A 74 -3.49 10.06 -13.48
N ARG A 75 -4.19 11.15 -13.19
CA ARG A 75 -3.72 12.51 -13.47
C ARG A 75 -2.81 13.06 -12.38
N GLN A 76 -3.00 12.61 -11.14
CA GLN A 76 -2.26 13.10 -9.98
C GLN A 76 -0.99 12.29 -9.74
N PRO A 77 0.21 12.90 -9.77
CA PRO A 77 1.44 12.22 -9.40
C PRO A 77 1.54 12.06 -7.89
N ILE A 78 1.85 10.84 -7.41
CA ILE A 78 1.90 10.52 -5.96
C ILE A 78 2.84 11.44 -5.17
N HIS A 79 3.93 11.88 -5.76
CA HIS A 79 4.92 12.72 -5.08
C HIS A 79 4.45 14.16 -4.78
N GLU A 80 3.32 14.59 -5.37
CA GLU A 80 2.72 15.91 -5.15
C GLU A 80 1.62 15.90 -4.08
N PHE A 81 1.29 14.75 -3.52
CA PHE A 81 0.27 14.69 -2.46
C PHE A 81 0.76 15.40 -1.19
N ALA A 82 -0.01 16.36 -0.72
CA ALA A 82 0.32 17.19 0.43
C ALA A 82 0.47 16.40 1.75
N CYS A 83 -0.15 15.22 1.84
CA CYS A 83 -0.06 14.34 3.01
C CYS A 83 1.22 13.49 3.05
N ILE A 84 2.06 13.51 1.99
CA ILE A 84 3.31 12.74 1.97
C ILE A 84 4.35 13.43 2.83
N GLY A 85 4.68 12.76 3.94
CA GLY A 85 5.68 13.25 4.89
C GLY A 85 7.13 13.10 4.43
N PRO A 86 8.08 13.57 5.26
CA PRO A 86 9.49 13.64 4.88
C PRO A 86 10.21 12.30 4.86
N HIS A 87 9.66 11.26 5.47
CA HIS A 87 10.32 9.95 5.60
C HIS A 87 9.44 8.81 5.10
N VAL A 88 8.56 8.29 5.96
CA VAL A 88 7.63 7.22 5.62
C VAL A 88 6.20 7.70 5.84
N THR A 89 5.33 7.52 4.85
CA THR A 89 3.90 7.82 4.96
C THR A 89 3.09 6.55 4.81
N VAL A 90 2.18 6.33 5.74
CA VAL A 90 1.27 5.18 5.79
C VAL A 90 -0.14 5.68 6.07
N CYS A 91 -1.15 4.97 5.60
CA CYS A 91 -2.54 5.34 5.90
C CYS A 91 -3.02 4.73 7.21
N GLU A 92 -3.91 5.44 7.90
CA GLU A 92 -4.64 4.89 9.05
C GLU A 92 -5.56 3.74 8.62
N GLU A 93 -5.81 2.77 9.50
CA GLU A 93 -6.76 1.66 9.25
C GLU A 93 -8.12 1.91 9.93
N GLY A 94 -8.20 2.90 10.76
CA GLY A 94 -9.30 3.08 11.67
C GLY A 94 -9.06 2.43 13.04
N ILE A 95 -9.99 2.60 13.97
CA ILE A 95 -9.87 2.10 15.34
C ILE A 95 -10.25 0.61 15.38
N VAL A 96 -9.42 -0.24 14.84
CA VAL A 96 -9.49 -1.66 15.21
C VAL A 96 -8.45 -1.90 16.29
N SER A 97 -8.83 -2.57 17.34
CA SER A 97 -8.07 -2.73 18.60
C SER A 97 -6.67 -3.33 18.42
N TRP A 98 -6.34 -3.87 17.26
CA TRP A 98 -5.10 -4.60 16.99
C TRP A 98 -4.35 -4.09 15.76
N ASN A 99 -4.89 -3.15 15.01
CA ASN A 99 -4.22 -2.60 13.83
C ASN A 99 -4.68 -1.16 13.57
N ARG A 100 -3.75 -0.21 13.66
CA ARG A 100 -4.02 1.23 13.48
C ARG A 100 -3.65 1.73 12.10
N LEU A 101 -2.87 0.97 11.35
CA LEU A 101 -2.29 1.37 10.08
C LEU A 101 -2.68 0.38 8.99
N ASN A 102 -2.81 0.88 7.76
CA ASN A 102 -2.98 0.06 6.57
C ASN A 102 -1.76 0.21 5.67
N CYS A 103 -1.00 -0.86 5.52
CA CYS A 103 0.21 -0.90 4.71
C CYS A 103 -0.03 -1.26 3.24
N GLY A 104 -1.28 -1.33 2.79
CA GLY A 104 -1.63 -1.62 1.40
C GLY A 104 -1.15 -0.56 0.41
N SER A 105 -0.95 0.67 0.90
CA SER A 105 -0.32 1.75 0.16
C SER A 105 0.57 2.55 1.10
N MET A 106 1.86 2.65 0.80
CA MET A 106 2.83 3.40 1.61
C MET A 106 3.83 4.12 0.72
N VAL A 107 4.29 5.28 1.19
CA VAL A 107 5.37 6.02 0.54
C VAL A 107 6.59 6.04 1.44
N TRP A 108 7.73 5.69 0.87
CA TRP A 108 9.05 5.66 1.51
C TRP A 108 9.98 6.62 0.78
N ARG A 109 10.48 7.64 1.46
CA ARG A 109 11.53 8.51 0.94
C ARG A 109 12.89 7.97 1.36
N ASP A 110 13.88 8.08 0.48
CA ASP A 110 15.25 7.67 0.80
C ASP A 110 15.89 8.65 1.79
N THR A 111 15.71 8.38 3.07
CA THR A 111 16.26 9.16 4.18
C THR A 111 16.89 8.23 5.21
N THR A 112 17.85 8.75 5.98
CA THR A 112 18.50 7.98 7.05
C THR A 112 17.48 7.39 8.03
N LYS A 113 16.44 8.14 8.40
CA LYS A 113 15.38 7.66 9.30
C LYS A 113 14.55 6.55 8.68
N ALA A 114 14.16 6.67 7.39
CA ALA A 114 13.41 5.62 6.71
C ALA A 114 14.23 4.33 6.56
N ARG A 115 15.52 4.45 6.22
CA ARG A 115 16.43 3.29 6.15
C ARG A 115 16.60 2.62 7.52
N ALA A 116 16.74 3.39 8.61
CA ALA A 116 16.84 2.84 9.97
C ALA A 116 15.55 2.11 10.38
N LEU A 117 14.38 2.67 10.07
CA LEU A 117 13.10 1.99 10.30
C LEU A 117 13.02 0.67 9.53
N LEU A 118 13.38 0.69 8.24
CA LEU A 118 13.34 -0.50 7.39
C LEU A 118 14.30 -1.59 7.89
N GLN A 119 15.48 -1.19 8.34
CA GLN A 119 16.43 -2.10 8.98
C GLN A 119 15.82 -2.74 10.23
N THR A 120 15.21 -1.95 11.13
CA THR A 120 14.50 -2.48 12.31
C THR A 120 13.42 -3.48 11.91
N ILE A 121 12.59 -3.19 10.91
CA ILE A 121 11.56 -4.11 10.42
C ILE A 121 12.18 -5.41 9.92
N SER A 122 13.28 -5.32 9.20
CA SER A 122 13.98 -6.50 8.66
C SER A 122 14.62 -7.36 9.78
N GLU A 123 15.25 -6.72 10.76
CA GLU A 123 15.87 -7.40 11.91
C GLU A 123 14.82 -8.08 12.81
N GLU A 124 13.66 -7.45 12.99
CA GLU A 124 12.53 -7.98 13.78
C GLU A 124 11.69 -9.01 13.00
N ARG A 125 12.16 -9.51 11.85
CA ARG A 125 11.41 -10.42 10.96
C ARG A 125 10.82 -11.61 11.70
N ASN A 126 11.57 -12.27 12.57
CA ASN A 126 11.12 -13.43 13.34
C ASN A 126 9.96 -13.09 14.30
N ARG A 127 9.82 -11.81 14.69
CA ARG A 127 8.76 -11.36 15.57
C ARG A 127 7.43 -11.15 14.82
N TRP A 128 7.46 -10.61 13.60
CA TRP A 128 6.24 -10.27 12.87
C TRP A 128 5.82 -11.31 11.82
N VAL A 129 6.72 -12.16 11.34
CA VAL A 129 6.36 -13.30 10.49
C VAL A 129 5.46 -14.25 11.29
N GLY A 130 4.26 -14.52 10.75
CA GLY A 130 3.24 -15.31 11.44
C GLY A 130 2.21 -14.50 12.24
N LEU A 131 2.43 -13.21 12.45
CA LEU A 131 1.36 -12.33 12.95
C LEU A 131 0.30 -12.11 11.87
N ARG A 132 -0.94 -11.90 12.30
CA ARG A 132 -2.12 -11.75 11.39
C ARG A 132 -1.92 -10.70 10.29
N CYS A 133 -1.22 -9.60 10.59
CA CYS A 133 -0.95 -8.51 9.66
C CYS A 133 0.55 -8.30 9.44
N GLY A 134 1.38 -9.28 9.80
CA GLY A 134 2.81 -9.21 9.58
C GLY A 134 3.45 -7.94 10.15
N TRP A 135 4.36 -7.34 9.39
CA TRP A 135 5.08 -6.12 9.77
C TRP A 135 4.18 -4.87 9.95
N GLN A 136 2.94 -4.88 9.44
CA GLN A 136 1.96 -3.82 9.68
C GLN A 136 1.62 -3.71 11.18
N THR A 137 1.57 -4.84 11.90
CA THR A 137 1.38 -4.84 13.36
C THR A 137 2.57 -4.17 14.06
N LEU A 138 3.79 -4.49 13.66
CA LEU A 138 4.99 -3.85 14.20
C LEU A 138 5.00 -2.34 13.96
N LEU A 139 4.64 -1.89 12.75
CA LEU A 139 4.52 -0.46 12.45
C LEU A 139 3.46 0.23 13.32
N GLY A 140 2.32 -0.43 13.57
CA GLY A 140 1.28 0.07 14.48
C GLY A 140 1.79 0.24 15.91
N GLU A 141 2.60 -0.68 16.42
CA GLU A 141 3.27 -0.57 17.71
C GLU A 141 4.23 0.62 17.75
N LEU A 142 5.08 0.76 16.75
CA LEU A 142 6.03 1.87 16.63
C LEU A 142 5.31 3.23 16.55
N ALA A 143 4.24 3.33 15.76
CA ALA A 143 3.42 4.53 15.69
C ALA A 143 2.80 4.89 17.04
N SER A 144 2.41 3.90 17.85
CA SER A 144 1.79 4.13 19.17
C SER A 144 2.74 4.74 20.20
N VAL A 145 4.04 4.55 20.05
CA VAL A 145 5.07 5.15 20.92
C VAL A 145 5.65 6.46 20.36
N GLY A 146 5.07 6.98 19.28
CA GLY A 146 5.38 8.31 18.77
C GLY A 146 6.70 8.39 17.99
N VAL A 147 7.01 7.38 17.20
CA VAL A 147 8.22 7.40 16.34
C VAL A 147 8.06 8.45 15.24
N ASP A 148 8.88 9.48 15.26
CA ASP A 148 8.82 10.67 14.39
C ASP A 148 9.15 10.41 12.90
N VAL A 149 9.44 9.18 12.53
CA VAL A 149 9.69 8.76 11.15
C VAL A 149 8.41 8.50 10.36
N LEU A 150 7.28 8.23 11.05
CA LEU A 150 6.02 7.91 10.43
C LEU A 150 5.11 9.14 10.32
N THR A 151 4.63 9.40 9.12
CA THR A 151 3.49 10.30 8.87
C THR A 151 2.27 9.43 8.61
N VAL A 152 1.22 9.61 9.41
CA VAL A 152 -0.04 8.89 9.24
C VAL A 152 -1.00 9.77 8.45
N ALA A 153 -1.40 9.31 7.29
CA ALA A 153 -2.35 9.99 6.41
C ALA A 153 -3.75 9.40 6.57
N PRO A 154 -4.81 10.17 6.29
CA PRO A 154 -6.16 9.63 6.19
C PRO A 154 -6.22 8.48 5.18
N LEU A 155 -7.04 7.45 5.46
CA LEU A 155 -7.12 6.25 4.59
C LEU A 155 -7.48 6.61 3.15
N ARG A 156 -8.38 7.56 2.94
CA ARG A 156 -8.80 8.02 1.61
C ARG A 156 -7.78 8.88 0.86
N ALA A 157 -6.68 9.27 1.48
CA ALA A 157 -5.68 10.09 0.80
C ALA A 157 -5.06 9.36 -0.40
N PHE A 158 -4.63 8.11 -0.21
CA PHE A 158 -4.06 7.29 -1.28
C PHE A 158 -4.17 5.76 -1.03
N ASN A 159 -5.17 5.33 -0.22
CA ASN A 159 -5.45 3.92 0.08
C ASN A 159 -6.91 3.69 0.46
N SER A 160 -7.86 4.30 -0.28
CA SER A 160 -9.28 4.15 0.00
C SER A 160 -9.70 2.69 -0.09
N CYS A 161 -10.22 2.15 1.00
CA CYS A 161 -10.59 0.75 1.09
C CYS A 161 -12.06 0.52 0.72
N VAL A 162 -12.37 -0.71 0.32
CA VAL A 162 -13.73 -1.20 0.22
C VAL A 162 -13.85 -2.56 0.89
N TRP A 163 -15.03 -2.85 1.40
CA TRP A 163 -15.37 -4.12 2.04
C TRP A 163 -16.86 -4.42 1.83
N ASN A 164 -17.19 -5.70 1.86
CA ASN A 164 -18.56 -6.20 1.69
C ASN A 164 -19.15 -6.83 2.97
N ARG A 165 -18.51 -6.60 4.12
CA ARG A 165 -18.99 -7.06 5.42
C ARG A 165 -19.71 -5.93 6.16
N PRO A 166 -20.61 -6.23 7.11
CA PRO A 166 -21.27 -5.21 7.93
C PRO A 166 -20.27 -4.25 8.58
N ALA A 167 -20.76 -3.06 8.89
CA ALA A 167 -20.01 -1.95 9.48
C ALA A 167 -18.90 -2.40 10.42
N ASN A 168 -17.72 -1.87 10.20
CA ASN A 168 -16.55 -2.05 11.05
C ASN A 168 -15.94 -0.69 11.38
N ALA A 169 -14.89 -0.65 12.17
CA ALA A 169 -14.26 0.61 12.59
C ALA A 169 -13.74 1.50 11.43
N ARG A 170 -13.59 0.94 10.21
CA ARG A 170 -13.22 1.72 9.01
C ARG A 170 -14.32 2.67 8.57
N ASP A 171 -15.59 2.31 8.78
CA ASP A 171 -16.73 3.18 8.44
C ASP A 171 -16.71 4.44 9.31
N GLU A 172 -16.28 4.32 10.58
CA GLU A 172 -16.20 5.42 11.52
C GLU A 172 -15.13 6.45 11.15
N VAL A 173 -14.04 6.03 10.51
CA VAL A 173 -12.98 6.95 10.03
C VAL A 173 -13.19 7.43 8.59
N GLY A 174 -14.31 7.08 7.96
CA GLY A 174 -14.63 7.52 6.60
C GLY A 174 -13.66 6.97 5.54
N GLY A 175 -13.08 5.79 5.77
CA GLY A 175 -12.08 5.18 4.88
C GLY A 175 -12.65 4.49 3.64
N HIS A 176 -13.97 4.42 3.51
CA HIS A 176 -14.62 3.79 2.37
C HIS A 176 -14.41 4.61 1.09
N TRP A 177 -14.01 3.90 0.02
CA TRP A 177 -13.77 4.53 -1.28
C TRP A 177 -14.99 5.27 -1.82
N GLN A 178 -14.75 6.43 -2.38
CA GLN A 178 -15.75 7.24 -3.07
C GLN A 178 -15.25 7.60 -4.46
N GLN A 179 -16.19 7.84 -5.38
CA GLN A 179 -15.84 8.26 -6.73
C GLN A 179 -14.99 9.54 -6.73
N GLY A 180 -13.79 9.45 -7.27
CA GLY A 180 -12.81 10.53 -7.28
C GLY A 180 -11.64 10.33 -6.34
N ASP A 181 -11.69 9.35 -5.45
CA ASP A 181 -10.52 8.95 -4.66
C ASP A 181 -9.41 8.42 -5.58
N PHE A 182 -8.16 8.57 -5.14
CA PHE A 182 -6.98 8.27 -5.94
C PHE A 182 -6.71 6.77 -6.10
N VAL A 183 -6.94 5.98 -5.05
CA VAL A 183 -6.73 4.52 -5.04
C VAL A 183 -8.00 3.82 -4.59
N TYR A 184 -8.36 2.74 -5.26
CA TYR A 184 -9.39 1.78 -4.87
C TYR A 184 -8.74 0.49 -4.40
N HIS A 185 -8.96 0.09 -3.14
CA HIS A 185 -8.33 -1.07 -2.53
C HIS A 185 -9.38 -2.01 -1.89
N PRO A 186 -9.74 -3.13 -2.53
CA PRO A 186 -10.76 -4.06 -2.04
C PRO A 186 -10.23 -5.02 -0.98
N CYS A 187 -9.46 -4.52 0.01
CA CYS A 187 -8.80 -5.31 1.04
C CYS A 187 -9.76 -6.06 1.98
N GLY A 188 -11.03 -5.70 2.02
CA GLY A 188 -12.06 -6.31 2.85
C GLY A 188 -13.16 -7.07 2.09
N VAL A 189 -12.98 -7.28 0.79
CA VAL A 189 -13.97 -7.97 -0.05
C VAL A 189 -13.69 -9.46 -0.12
N PHE A 190 -14.67 -10.28 0.23
CA PHE A 190 -14.63 -11.75 0.19
C PHE A 190 -15.97 -12.30 -0.30
N PRO A 191 -16.02 -13.41 -1.07
CA PRO A 191 -14.87 -14.21 -1.48
C PRO A 191 -14.01 -13.54 -2.57
N MET A 192 -12.96 -14.21 -3.03
CA MET A 192 -11.99 -13.67 -3.99
C MET A 192 -12.61 -13.39 -5.37
N GLU A 193 -13.61 -14.17 -5.75
CA GLU A 193 -14.37 -13.99 -7.00
C GLU A 193 -15.11 -12.64 -6.99
N GLU A 194 -15.74 -12.29 -5.87
CA GLU A 194 -16.42 -11.00 -5.72
C GLU A 194 -15.40 -9.83 -5.79
N ARG A 195 -14.24 -9.98 -5.16
CA ARG A 195 -13.14 -9.01 -5.29
C ARG A 195 -12.73 -8.80 -6.74
N THR A 196 -12.61 -9.89 -7.51
CA THR A 196 -12.27 -9.86 -8.93
C THR A 196 -13.30 -9.06 -9.74
N GLU A 197 -14.59 -9.30 -9.51
CA GLU A 197 -15.66 -8.58 -10.21
C GLU A 197 -15.68 -7.08 -9.87
N TRP A 198 -15.45 -6.74 -8.61
CA TRP A 198 -15.32 -5.35 -8.19
C TRP A 198 -14.12 -4.64 -8.85
N LEU A 199 -12.97 -5.34 -8.96
CA LEU A 199 -11.80 -4.82 -9.67
C LEU A 199 -12.08 -4.60 -11.17
N LYS A 200 -12.74 -5.52 -11.84
CA LYS A 200 -13.16 -5.33 -13.24
C LYS A 200 -14.07 -4.12 -13.40
N SER A 201 -15.03 -3.95 -12.51
CA SER A 201 -15.95 -2.81 -12.53
C SER A 201 -15.21 -1.48 -12.35
N ILE A 202 -14.33 -1.37 -11.35
CA ILE A 202 -13.63 -0.10 -11.08
C ILE A 202 -12.64 0.28 -12.17
N LEU A 203 -12.02 -0.70 -12.83
CA LEU A 203 -11.11 -0.44 -13.93
C LEU A 203 -11.77 0.28 -15.12
N THR A 204 -13.08 0.15 -15.29
CA THR A 204 -13.85 0.91 -16.30
C THR A 204 -14.07 2.37 -15.93
N GLN A 205 -13.86 2.75 -14.67
CA GLN A 205 -14.10 4.08 -14.10
C GLN A 205 -12.81 4.89 -13.90
N VAL A 206 -11.67 4.33 -14.30
CA VAL A 206 -10.36 4.99 -14.13
C VAL A 206 -10.32 6.30 -14.92
N LYS A 207 -9.99 7.40 -14.24
CA LYS A 207 -9.76 8.72 -14.86
C LYS A 207 -8.36 8.77 -15.45
N ARG A 208 -8.29 8.94 -16.77
CA ARG A 208 -7.02 8.99 -17.53
C ARG A 208 -6.61 10.40 -17.89
#